data_96c539c3147a0fd434bd0467b140aefc
#
_entry.id   96c539c3147a0fd434bd0467b140aefc
#
_cell.length_a   1.000
_cell.length_b   1.000
_cell.length_c   1.000
_cell.angle_alpha   90.00
_cell.angle_beta   90.00
_cell.angle_gamma   90.00
#
_symmetry.space_group_name_H-M   'P 1'
#
loop_
_entity.id
_entity.type
_entity.pdbx_description
1 polymer ?
#
loop_
_entity_poly.entity_id
_entity_poly.type
_entity_poly.pdbx_seq_one_letter_code
_entity_poly.pdbx_strand_id
1 'polypeptide(L)'
;ARKETEHLSHTDEKDWDAPTEVSAQWLKELDEMIDHLRFFPCITSWVVFNEGWGQHNTVEVVENMMQKDRTRIINGVSGWTDRKVGHVHDIHNYPSASMVLPEFTDDRVAVLGEFGGLGFPVEGSLWNPGMNNWGYKNIDGSIELLADYSRLMYDLETLIAQGLSAAIYTQTTDVEGEVNGLITYDRKKIKIPANTLHMLHSRLYSIRSTQPVFLIPHSQKQKQTKHEVSVNGEVYHTEFPFKIKDKGVIRLKEIFHVDKPFERLSLWLYADGPTTVWLNGVKVLDQPIRYTRNYNQYNLSDYSYLLHNGENTVEITINKQNGERSLLFDDGLTAF
;
A
#
# COMPACT_ATOMS: atom_id res chain seq x y z
N ALA A 1 -9.71 -10.52 -16.97
CA ALA A 1 -9.77 -9.15 -16.45
C ALA A 1 -10.20 -9.23 -15.01
N ARG A 2 -9.36 -8.79 -14.09
CA ARG A 2 -9.66 -8.75 -12.65
C ARG A 2 -10.81 -7.80 -12.36
N LYS A 3 -11.75 -8.24 -11.53
CA LYS A 3 -12.74 -7.32 -10.95
C LYS A 3 -12.06 -6.55 -9.82
N GLU A 4 -11.81 -5.28 -10.04
CA GLU A 4 -11.17 -4.34 -9.12
C GLU A 4 -12.14 -3.85 -8.02
N THR A 5 -12.95 -4.69 -7.41
CA THR A 5 -14.11 -4.13 -6.70
C THR A 5 -14.21 -4.39 -5.22
N GLU A 6 -13.36 -5.21 -4.60
CA GLU A 6 -13.57 -5.53 -3.19
C GLU A 6 -12.25 -5.64 -2.43
N HIS A 7 -11.71 -4.48 -2.07
CA HIS A 7 -10.46 -4.36 -1.30
C HIS A 7 -10.56 -4.78 0.16
N LEU A 8 -11.76 -5.04 0.61
CA LEU A 8 -12.03 -5.39 1.99
C LEU A 8 -12.00 -6.91 2.22
N SER A 9 -12.01 -7.72 1.16
CA SER A 9 -11.81 -9.16 1.23
C SER A 9 -10.89 -9.63 0.12
N HIS A 10 -9.65 -9.93 0.45
CA HIS A 10 -8.66 -10.50 -0.46
C HIS A 10 -8.89 -12.00 -0.73
N THR A 11 -10.00 -12.56 -0.28
CA THR A 11 -10.22 -14.01 -0.21
C THR A 11 -11.13 -14.58 -1.27
N ASP A 12 -11.84 -13.76 -2.04
CA ASP A 12 -12.97 -14.23 -2.86
C ASP A 12 -12.62 -14.66 -4.30
N GLU A 13 -11.37 -14.45 -4.75
CA GLU A 13 -10.93 -14.95 -6.05
C GLU A 13 -10.53 -16.42 -5.93
N LYS A 14 -11.02 -17.24 -6.85
CA LYS A 14 -10.64 -18.65 -6.94
C LYS A 14 -9.26 -18.79 -7.57
N ASP A 15 -8.55 -19.79 -7.14
CA ASP A 15 -7.36 -20.26 -7.83
C ASP A 15 -7.69 -20.65 -9.27
N TRP A 16 -6.71 -20.53 -10.15
CA TRP A 16 -6.83 -20.99 -11.53
C TRP A 16 -6.95 -22.54 -11.54
N ASP A 17 -7.89 -23.04 -12.30
CA ASP A 17 -7.99 -24.48 -12.59
C ASP A 17 -6.94 -24.85 -13.65
N ALA A 18 -5.72 -25.07 -13.17
CA ALA A 18 -4.57 -25.34 -14.02
C ALA A 18 -4.64 -26.77 -14.58
N PRO A 19 -4.38 -26.98 -15.90
CA PRO A 19 -4.21 -28.32 -16.44
C PRO A 19 -3.15 -29.10 -15.66
N THR A 20 -3.39 -30.39 -15.45
CA THR A 20 -2.54 -31.25 -14.59
C THR A 20 -1.07 -31.24 -15.04
N GLU A 21 -0.82 -31.29 -16.35
CA GLU A 21 0.53 -31.27 -16.91
C GLU A 21 1.23 -29.93 -16.70
N VAL A 22 0.49 -28.82 -16.75
CA VAL A 22 1.02 -27.46 -16.51
C VAL A 22 1.38 -27.30 -15.03
N SER A 23 0.49 -27.70 -14.13
CA SER A 23 0.75 -27.69 -12.69
C SER A 23 1.95 -28.57 -12.31
N ALA A 24 2.02 -29.78 -12.86
CA ALA A 24 3.13 -30.71 -12.61
C ALA A 24 4.49 -30.14 -13.09
N GLN A 25 4.53 -29.52 -14.27
CA GLN A 25 5.74 -28.90 -14.80
C GLN A 25 6.15 -27.70 -13.94
N TRP A 26 5.18 -26.84 -13.54
CA TRP A 26 5.44 -25.69 -12.70
C TRP A 26 5.99 -26.09 -11.33
N LEU A 27 5.39 -27.11 -10.69
CA LEU A 27 5.86 -27.63 -9.39
C LEU A 27 7.29 -28.20 -9.48
N LYS A 28 7.60 -28.91 -10.58
CA LYS A 28 8.93 -29.42 -10.82
C LYS A 28 9.96 -28.28 -10.92
N GLU A 29 9.65 -27.24 -11.68
CA GLU A 29 10.53 -26.09 -11.86
C GLU A 29 10.72 -25.29 -10.53
N LEU A 30 9.65 -25.13 -9.75
CA LEU A 30 9.71 -24.55 -8.42
C LEU A 30 10.67 -25.34 -7.51
N ASP A 31 10.52 -26.65 -7.48
CA ASP A 31 11.34 -27.55 -6.68
C ASP A 31 12.83 -27.48 -7.08
N GLU A 32 13.10 -27.54 -8.37
CA GLU A 32 14.46 -27.44 -8.92
C GLU A 32 15.09 -26.08 -8.62
N MET A 33 14.34 -24.98 -8.73
CA MET A 33 14.78 -23.62 -8.38
C MET A 33 15.21 -23.53 -6.91
N ILE A 34 14.37 -24.06 -6.00
CA ILE A 34 14.67 -24.02 -4.58
C ILE A 34 15.90 -24.87 -4.27
N ASP A 35 15.98 -26.09 -4.77
CA ASP A 35 17.10 -26.99 -4.54
C ASP A 35 18.41 -26.43 -5.06
N HIS A 36 18.36 -25.66 -6.18
CA HIS A 36 19.51 -24.99 -6.75
C HIS A 36 19.92 -23.75 -5.95
N LEU A 37 18.97 -22.95 -5.47
CA LEU A 37 19.23 -21.64 -4.88
C LEU A 37 19.32 -21.63 -3.35
N ARG A 38 18.76 -22.62 -2.64
CA ARG A 38 18.75 -22.63 -1.16
C ARG A 38 20.13 -22.66 -0.50
N PHE A 39 21.17 -22.93 -1.27
CA PHE A 39 22.55 -22.86 -0.79
C PHE A 39 23.01 -21.42 -0.50
N PHE A 40 22.41 -20.41 -1.13
CA PHE A 40 22.80 -19.01 -0.99
C PHE A 40 22.17 -18.39 0.26
N PRO A 41 22.96 -17.97 1.27
CA PRO A 41 22.41 -17.43 2.51
C PRO A 41 21.81 -16.02 2.37
N CYS A 42 22.10 -15.32 1.27
CA CYS A 42 21.48 -14.04 0.97
C CYS A 42 20.01 -14.12 0.57
N ILE A 43 19.52 -15.30 0.19
CA ILE A 43 18.09 -15.55 -0.02
C ILE A 43 17.47 -15.77 1.36
N THR A 44 16.60 -14.88 1.79
CA THR A 44 15.95 -14.91 3.11
C THR A 44 14.49 -15.33 3.05
N SER A 45 13.88 -15.23 1.89
CA SER A 45 12.47 -15.58 1.69
C SER A 45 12.21 -16.10 0.27
N TRP A 46 11.15 -16.89 0.15
CA TRP A 46 10.60 -17.35 -1.11
C TRP A 46 9.23 -16.71 -1.32
N VAL A 47 8.99 -16.18 -2.51
CA VAL A 47 7.67 -15.69 -2.97
C VAL A 47 7.16 -16.69 -3.98
N VAL A 48 6.08 -17.41 -3.63
CA VAL A 48 5.59 -18.54 -4.43
C VAL A 48 4.75 -18.08 -5.61
N PHE A 49 3.78 -17.21 -5.36
CA PHE A 49 2.94 -16.60 -6.39
C PHE A 49 3.01 -15.08 -6.29
N ASN A 50 2.91 -14.41 -7.43
CA ASN A 50 2.89 -12.96 -7.51
C ASN A 50 1.58 -12.47 -8.13
N GLU A 51 0.87 -11.59 -7.43
CA GLU A 51 -0.31 -10.86 -7.91
C GLU A 51 -1.42 -11.76 -8.48
N GLY A 52 -1.51 -13.00 -8.03
CA GLY A 52 -2.49 -13.99 -8.50
C GLY A 52 -2.25 -14.50 -9.91
N TRP A 53 -1.11 -14.16 -10.56
CA TRP A 53 -0.77 -14.68 -11.88
C TRP A 53 -0.45 -16.16 -11.81
N GLY A 54 -1.23 -16.99 -12.55
CA GLY A 54 -1.05 -18.44 -12.58
C GLY A 54 -1.24 -19.14 -11.22
N GLN A 55 -1.81 -18.46 -10.24
CA GLN A 55 -2.05 -18.99 -8.91
C GLN A 55 -3.01 -20.17 -8.95
N HIS A 56 -2.57 -21.33 -8.48
CA HIS A 56 -3.32 -22.57 -8.48
C HIS A 56 -2.91 -23.47 -7.30
N ASN A 57 -3.85 -24.23 -6.76
CA ASN A 57 -3.64 -25.11 -5.60
C ASN A 57 -2.83 -24.45 -4.48
N THR A 58 -3.07 -23.15 -4.27
CA THR A 58 -2.18 -22.27 -3.50
C THR A 58 -1.85 -22.78 -2.12
N VAL A 59 -2.86 -23.23 -1.37
CA VAL A 59 -2.65 -23.70 0.01
C VAL A 59 -1.71 -24.90 0.04
N GLU A 60 -2.00 -25.92 -0.77
CA GLU A 60 -1.17 -27.13 -0.84
C GLU A 60 0.27 -26.84 -1.29
N VAL A 61 0.42 -26.00 -2.32
CA VAL A 61 1.74 -25.62 -2.85
C VAL A 61 2.57 -24.90 -1.80
N VAL A 62 1.98 -23.92 -1.12
CA VAL A 62 2.68 -23.13 -0.09
C VAL A 62 3.00 -23.97 1.16
N GLU A 63 2.11 -24.84 1.60
CA GLU A 63 2.36 -25.75 2.71
C GLU A 63 3.51 -26.73 2.39
N ASN A 64 3.55 -27.27 1.17
CA ASN A 64 4.65 -28.11 0.71
C ASN A 64 5.98 -27.35 0.71
N MET A 65 5.94 -26.07 0.27
CA MET A 65 7.10 -25.18 0.32
C MET A 65 7.60 -24.93 1.74
N MET A 66 6.70 -24.66 2.68
CA MET A 66 7.02 -24.47 4.11
C MET A 66 7.68 -25.73 4.73
N GLN A 67 7.31 -26.92 4.25
CA GLN A 67 7.95 -28.18 4.68
C GLN A 67 9.31 -28.38 4.01
N LYS A 68 9.44 -28.04 2.73
CA LYS A 68 10.66 -28.22 1.93
C LYS A 68 11.81 -27.32 2.43
N ASP A 69 11.51 -26.05 2.73
CA ASP A 69 12.50 -25.13 3.30
C ASP A 69 11.99 -24.45 4.58
N ARG A 70 12.34 -25.04 5.71
CA ARG A 70 11.99 -24.53 7.05
C ARG A 70 12.91 -23.43 7.56
N THR A 71 13.88 -23.02 6.76
CA THR A 71 14.92 -22.06 7.16
C THR A 71 14.64 -20.65 6.64
N ARG A 72 13.64 -20.50 5.76
CA ARG A 72 13.29 -19.24 5.12
C ARG A 72 11.84 -18.86 5.34
N ILE A 73 11.58 -17.56 5.21
CA ILE A 73 10.22 -17.04 5.23
C ILE A 73 9.55 -17.40 3.90
N ILE A 74 8.32 -17.88 3.98
CA ILE A 74 7.49 -18.15 2.80
C ILE A 74 6.40 -17.10 2.70
N ASN A 75 6.45 -16.32 1.62
CA ASN A 75 5.37 -15.47 1.16
C ASN A 75 4.56 -16.27 0.13
N GLY A 76 3.38 -16.71 0.54
CA GLY A 76 2.56 -17.60 -0.30
C GLY A 76 2.07 -16.90 -1.56
N VAL A 77 1.59 -15.69 -1.41
CA VAL A 77 1.13 -14.82 -2.51
C VAL A 77 1.51 -13.40 -2.21
N SER A 78 2.29 -12.76 -3.07
CA SER A 78 2.55 -11.34 -2.96
C SER A 78 1.46 -10.52 -3.65
N GLY A 79 1.11 -9.38 -3.06
CA GLY A 79 0.20 -8.38 -3.62
C GLY A 79 -1.25 -8.57 -3.21
N TRP A 80 -1.96 -9.47 -3.84
CA TRP A 80 -3.39 -9.69 -3.60
C TRP A 80 -3.76 -11.15 -3.85
N THR A 81 -5.04 -11.51 -3.67
CA THR A 81 -5.55 -12.90 -3.72
C THR A 81 -4.97 -13.79 -2.62
N ASP A 82 -4.84 -13.24 -1.40
CA ASP A 82 -4.39 -13.98 -0.22
C ASP A 82 -5.22 -15.24 0.05
N ARG A 83 -4.54 -16.33 0.42
CA ARG A 83 -5.15 -17.62 0.78
C ARG A 83 -4.91 -18.00 2.23
N LYS A 84 -4.49 -17.04 3.06
CA LYS A 84 -4.23 -17.23 4.51
C LYS A 84 -3.22 -18.35 4.79
N VAL A 85 -2.23 -18.48 3.95
CA VAL A 85 -1.17 -19.51 4.05
C VAL A 85 0.20 -18.85 3.90
N GLY A 86 1.25 -19.47 4.45
CA GLY A 86 2.59 -18.90 4.52
C GLY A 86 2.82 -18.10 5.80
N HIS A 87 3.94 -17.38 5.87
CA HIS A 87 4.36 -16.61 7.05
C HIS A 87 4.00 -15.12 6.95
N VAL A 88 3.61 -14.67 5.77
CA VAL A 88 3.47 -13.26 5.41
C VAL A 88 2.07 -12.98 4.89
N HIS A 89 1.50 -11.86 5.28
CA HIS A 89 0.37 -11.25 4.59
C HIS A 89 0.91 -10.03 3.84
N ASP A 90 1.00 -10.16 2.53
CA ASP A 90 1.61 -9.19 1.63
C ASP A 90 0.56 -8.40 0.87
N ILE A 91 0.84 -7.11 0.65
CA ILE A 91 0.09 -6.28 -0.29
C ILE A 91 1.04 -5.51 -1.21
N HIS A 92 0.56 -5.19 -2.41
CA HIS A 92 1.18 -4.22 -3.31
C HIS A 92 0.33 -2.96 -3.37
N ASN A 93 0.95 -1.79 -3.25
CA ASN A 93 0.23 -0.52 -3.29
C ASN A 93 1.04 0.57 -4.01
N TYR A 94 0.48 1.10 -5.09
CA TYR A 94 1.12 2.12 -5.92
C TYR A 94 0.27 3.37 -6.07
N PRO A 95 0.87 4.56 -6.08
CA PRO A 95 2.29 4.85 -5.79
C PRO A 95 2.58 5.02 -4.29
N SER A 96 1.57 4.91 -3.42
CA SER A 96 1.64 5.25 -1.99
C SER A 96 2.07 4.06 -1.14
N ALA A 97 2.51 4.35 0.09
CA ALA A 97 2.68 3.33 1.11
C ALA A 97 1.34 2.92 1.72
N SER A 98 1.21 1.66 2.10
CA SER A 98 0.06 1.08 2.80
C SER A 98 0.46 -0.17 3.57
N MET A 99 -0.44 -0.73 4.36
CA MET A 99 -0.29 -2.06 4.95
C MET A 99 -1.65 -2.73 5.10
N VAL A 100 -1.62 -4.04 5.30
CA VAL A 100 -2.81 -4.76 5.74
C VAL A 100 -3.27 -4.20 7.07
N LEU A 101 -4.58 -3.97 7.22
CA LEU A 101 -5.13 -3.56 8.50
C LEU A 101 -4.77 -4.59 9.57
N PRO A 102 -4.33 -4.19 10.77
CA PRO A 102 -3.80 -5.11 11.79
C PRO A 102 -4.73 -6.28 12.13
N GLU A 103 -6.04 -6.07 12.06
CA GLU A 103 -7.05 -7.11 12.31
C GLU A 103 -7.16 -8.20 11.25
N PHE A 104 -6.52 -8.03 10.09
CA PHE A 104 -6.53 -9.01 8.99
C PHE A 104 -5.20 -9.72 8.76
N THR A 105 -4.20 -9.44 9.58
CA THR A 105 -2.89 -10.11 9.45
C THR A 105 -2.93 -11.54 9.95
N ASP A 106 -3.93 -11.93 10.73
CA ASP A 106 -3.99 -13.19 11.46
C ASP A 106 -2.71 -13.38 12.31
N ASP A 107 -2.09 -14.56 12.31
CA ASP A 107 -0.81 -14.81 12.96
C ASP A 107 0.42 -14.55 12.07
N ARG A 108 0.20 -13.93 10.90
CA ARG A 108 1.24 -13.65 9.91
C ARG A 108 1.75 -12.22 10.05
N VAL A 109 2.94 -11.96 9.53
CA VAL A 109 3.52 -10.62 9.54
C VAL A 109 3.00 -9.79 8.35
N ALA A 110 2.69 -8.52 8.59
CA ALA A 110 2.32 -7.57 7.53
C ALA A 110 3.54 -7.14 6.74
N VAL A 111 3.46 -7.24 5.42
CA VAL A 111 4.50 -6.81 4.49
C VAL A 111 3.89 -5.96 3.37
N LEU A 112 4.58 -4.89 3.01
CA LEU A 112 4.31 -4.11 1.80
C LEU A 112 5.33 -4.57 0.75
N GLY A 113 4.97 -5.62 0.00
CA GLY A 113 5.90 -6.32 -0.90
C GLY A 113 6.30 -5.53 -2.12
N GLU A 114 5.45 -4.60 -2.56
CA GLU A 114 5.77 -3.63 -3.60
C GLU A 114 5.07 -2.30 -3.33
N PHE A 115 5.80 -1.18 -3.50
CA PHE A 115 5.22 0.16 -3.39
C PHE A 115 6.07 1.22 -4.11
N GLY A 116 5.52 2.41 -4.27
CA GLY A 116 6.18 3.57 -4.84
C GLY A 116 6.14 3.56 -6.36
N GLY A 117 7.13 2.98 -7.02
CA GLY A 117 7.15 2.91 -8.49
C GLY A 117 7.24 4.29 -9.15
N LEU A 118 8.04 5.21 -8.60
CA LEU A 118 8.20 6.58 -9.07
C LEU A 118 9.03 6.61 -10.35
N GLY A 119 8.38 6.78 -11.50
CA GLY A 119 8.99 6.74 -12.82
C GLY A 119 9.71 8.04 -13.16
N PHE A 120 11.04 7.99 -13.17
CA PHE A 120 11.91 9.12 -13.54
C PHE A 120 12.89 8.70 -14.64
N PRO A 121 12.58 8.99 -15.93
CA PRO A 121 13.47 8.69 -17.04
C PRO A 121 14.71 9.58 -17.00
N VAL A 122 15.90 8.97 -17.10
CA VAL A 122 17.18 9.69 -17.15
C VAL A 122 17.75 9.60 -18.54
N GLU A 123 17.78 10.73 -19.25
CA GLU A 123 18.27 10.80 -20.62
C GLU A 123 19.71 10.26 -20.73
N GLY A 124 19.96 9.51 -21.80
CA GLY A 124 21.24 8.85 -22.08
C GLY A 124 21.52 7.60 -21.25
N SER A 125 20.57 7.18 -20.37
CA SER A 125 20.71 5.97 -19.54
C SER A 125 19.47 5.05 -19.62
N LEU A 126 18.60 5.28 -20.63
CA LEU A 126 17.41 4.46 -20.88
C LEU A 126 17.77 3.20 -21.67
N TRP A 127 17.05 2.10 -21.44
CA TRP A 127 17.16 0.89 -22.26
C TRP A 127 16.76 1.15 -23.71
N ASN A 128 15.62 1.79 -23.93
CA ASN A 128 15.15 2.22 -25.24
C ASN A 128 14.46 3.58 -25.15
N PRO A 129 15.12 4.67 -25.62
CA PRO A 129 14.53 6.02 -25.60
C PRO A 129 13.29 6.16 -26.52
N GLY A 130 13.15 5.28 -27.51
CA GLY A 130 12.06 5.33 -28.49
C GLY A 130 10.78 4.63 -28.05
N MET A 131 10.76 4.01 -26.88
CA MET A 131 9.57 3.37 -26.34
C MET A 131 8.86 4.24 -25.29
N ASN A 132 7.65 3.84 -24.92
CA ASN A 132 6.97 4.43 -23.77
C ASN A 132 7.70 4.01 -22.49
N ASN A 133 8.46 4.94 -21.91
CA ASN A 133 9.10 4.76 -20.59
C ASN A 133 8.13 5.22 -19.52
N TRP A 134 7.91 4.39 -18.49
CA TRP A 134 6.81 4.58 -17.54
C TRP A 134 7.18 4.23 -16.09
N GLY A 135 6.34 4.68 -15.17
CA GLY A 135 6.27 4.27 -13.78
C GLY A 135 4.84 4.39 -13.28
N TYR A 136 4.55 3.96 -12.08
CA TYR A 136 3.20 4.05 -11.51
C TYR A 136 2.80 5.51 -11.20
N LYS A 137 3.77 6.35 -10.90
CA LYS A 137 3.66 7.82 -10.95
C LYS A 137 4.81 8.36 -11.79
N ASN A 138 4.52 9.11 -12.85
CA ASN A 138 5.53 9.78 -13.64
C ASN A 138 6.02 11.03 -12.91
N ILE A 139 7.33 11.23 -12.93
CA ILE A 139 8.06 12.29 -12.25
C ILE A 139 8.75 13.16 -13.28
N ASP A 140 8.57 14.47 -13.20
CA ASP A 140 9.11 15.43 -14.17
C ASP A 140 10.53 15.89 -13.84
N GLY A 141 10.99 15.72 -12.59
CA GLY A 141 12.31 16.21 -12.21
C GLY A 141 12.88 15.56 -10.94
N SER A 142 14.19 15.66 -10.77
CA SER A 142 14.92 15.08 -9.62
C SER A 142 14.47 15.65 -8.27
N ILE A 143 14.01 16.90 -8.22
CA ILE A 143 13.49 17.52 -6.99
C ILE A 143 12.16 16.88 -6.61
N GLU A 144 11.28 16.67 -7.57
CA GLU A 144 10.01 15.98 -7.36
C GLU A 144 10.24 14.53 -6.94
N LEU A 145 11.16 13.83 -7.62
CA LEU A 145 11.54 12.46 -7.23
C LEU A 145 11.97 12.38 -5.76
N LEU A 146 12.87 13.30 -5.36
CA LEU A 146 13.35 13.34 -3.98
C LEU A 146 12.22 13.65 -2.99
N ALA A 147 11.35 14.60 -3.31
CA ALA A 147 10.22 14.98 -2.46
C ALA A 147 9.24 13.82 -2.28
N ASP A 148 8.83 13.17 -3.36
CA ASP A 148 7.90 12.05 -3.33
C ASP A 148 8.51 10.82 -2.63
N TYR A 149 9.77 10.50 -2.92
CA TYR A 149 10.45 9.40 -2.24
C TYR A 149 10.59 9.66 -0.74
N SER A 150 10.95 10.89 -0.35
CA SER A 150 11.03 11.28 1.06
C SER A 150 9.67 11.17 1.74
N ARG A 151 8.59 11.53 1.03
CA ARG A 151 7.23 11.38 1.55
C ARG A 151 6.87 9.92 1.78
N LEU A 152 7.20 9.02 0.84
CA LEU A 152 6.98 7.58 1.02
C LEU A 152 7.71 7.04 2.25
N MET A 153 8.97 7.43 2.46
CA MET A 153 9.73 7.02 3.66
C MET A 153 9.12 7.58 4.94
N TYR A 154 8.62 8.80 4.91
CA TYR A 154 7.93 9.42 6.04
C TYR A 154 6.62 8.71 6.36
N ASP A 155 5.83 8.32 5.34
CA ASP A 155 4.59 7.57 5.53
C ASP A 155 4.86 6.19 6.15
N LEU A 156 5.96 5.52 5.79
CA LEU A 156 6.36 4.25 6.40
C LEU A 156 6.59 4.34 7.91
N GLU A 157 6.96 5.50 8.46
CA GLU A 157 7.22 5.65 9.89
C GLU A 157 5.99 5.28 10.75
N THR A 158 4.80 5.72 10.33
CA THR A 158 3.55 5.36 11.05
C THR A 158 3.12 3.92 10.79
N LEU A 159 3.39 3.38 9.61
CA LEU A 159 3.11 1.98 9.31
C LEU A 159 3.96 1.02 10.14
N ILE A 160 5.26 1.32 10.28
CA ILE A 160 6.17 0.57 11.14
C ILE A 160 5.71 0.64 12.60
N ALA A 161 5.30 1.82 13.08
CA ALA A 161 4.73 1.98 14.41
C ALA A 161 3.48 1.11 14.62
N GLN A 162 2.70 0.86 13.55
CA GLN A 162 1.51 0.00 13.55
C GLN A 162 1.82 -1.49 13.39
N GLY A 163 3.06 -1.88 13.08
CA GLY A 163 3.49 -3.27 12.98
C GLY A 163 3.86 -3.74 11.58
N LEU A 164 4.02 -2.83 10.61
CA LEU A 164 4.59 -3.19 9.31
C LEU A 164 6.01 -3.74 9.51
N SER A 165 6.24 -4.96 9.04
CA SER A 165 7.48 -5.71 9.31
C SER A 165 8.50 -5.59 8.19
N ALA A 166 8.06 -5.36 6.96
CA ALA A 166 8.93 -5.10 5.81
C ALA A 166 8.22 -4.25 4.75
N ALA A 167 9.01 -3.49 3.99
CA ALA A 167 8.54 -2.74 2.85
C ALA A 167 9.59 -2.79 1.73
N ILE A 168 9.18 -3.05 0.49
CA ILE A 168 10.05 -3.20 -0.66
C ILE A 168 9.67 -2.18 -1.72
N TYR A 169 10.56 -1.18 -1.90
CA TYR A 169 10.35 -0.17 -2.93
C TYR A 169 10.57 -0.76 -4.33
N THR A 170 9.68 -0.46 -5.23
CA THR A 170 9.76 -0.84 -6.64
C THR A 170 10.35 0.31 -7.45
N GLN A 171 11.67 0.24 -7.86
CA GLN A 171 12.51 -0.93 -7.65
C GLN A 171 14.00 -0.52 -7.50
N THR A 172 14.90 -1.48 -7.45
CA THR A 172 16.36 -1.17 -7.31
C THR A 172 16.92 -0.55 -8.58
N THR A 173 16.65 -1.14 -9.76
CA THR A 173 17.16 -0.66 -11.06
C THR A 173 16.01 -0.58 -12.05
N ASP A 174 16.12 0.35 -13.01
CA ASP A 174 15.22 0.36 -14.16
C ASP A 174 15.27 -0.99 -14.90
N VAL A 175 14.13 -1.43 -15.41
CA VAL A 175 13.99 -2.67 -16.18
C VAL A 175 13.25 -2.35 -17.47
N GLU A 176 13.94 -2.46 -18.63
CA GLU A 176 13.35 -2.15 -19.93
C GLU A 176 12.71 -0.76 -19.97
N GLY A 177 11.41 -0.66 -20.25
CA GLY A 177 10.67 0.61 -20.26
C GLY A 177 10.15 1.06 -18.91
N GLU A 178 10.31 0.28 -17.86
CA GLU A 178 9.93 0.63 -16.50
C GLU A 178 11.07 1.41 -15.83
N VAL A 179 10.87 2.73 -15.66
CA VAL A 179 11.91 3.68 -15.23
C VAL A 179 11.74 4.15 -13.78
N ASN A 180 11.29 3.31 -12.92
CA ASN A 180 11.06 3.57 -11.50
C ASN A 180 12.15 3.04 -10.56
N GLY A 181 13.26 2.55 -11.13
CA GLY A 181 14.43 2.16 -10.36
C GLY A 181 15.10 3.33 -9.64
N LEU A 182 15.74 3.07 -8.51
CA LEU A 182 16.63 4.03 -7.85
C LEU A 182 17.96 4.19 -8.61
N ILE A 183 18.28 3.22 -9.47
CA ILE A 183 19.48 3.17 -10.31
C ILE A 183 19.04 3.03 -11.77
N THR A 184 19.72 3.73 -12.67
CA THR A 184 19.41 3.67 -14.11
C THR A 184 19.67 2.27 -14.69
N TYR A 185 19.03 1.97 -15.85
CA TYR A 185 19.15 0.68 -16.54
C TYR A 185 20.59 0.26 -16.79
N ASP A 186 21.45 1.18 -17.22
CA ASP A 186 22.89 0.95 -17.46
C ASP A 186 23.73 0.92 -16.17
N ARG A 187 23.12 1.10 -15.01
CA ARG A 187 23.69 1.11 -13.66
C ARG A 187 24.74 2.18 -13.38
N LYS A 188 24.79 3.22 -14.23
CA LYS A 188 25.79 4.29 -14.11
C LYS A 188 25.39 5.42 -13.19
N LYS A 189 24.10 5.61 -12.95
CA LYS A 189 23.59 6.74 -12.14
C LYS A 189 22.66 6.24 -11.04
N ILE A 190 22.84 6.75 -9.84
CA ILE A 190 21.90 6.66 -8.74
C ILE A 190 21.01 7.92 -8.82
N LYS A 191 19.71 7.75 -8.93
CA LYS A 191 18.76 8.85 -9.19
C LYS A 191 18.54 9.77 -8.00
N ILE A 192 18.69 9.24 -6.78
CA ILE A 192 18.67 9.99 -5.51
C ILE A 192 20.04 9.82 -4.84
N PRO A 193 20.71 10.88 -4.35
CA PRO A 193 22.04 10.76 -3.75
C PRO A 193 22.10 9.68 -2.65
N ALA A 194 23.11 8.84 -2.68
CA ALA A 194 23.23 7.67 -1.79
C ALA A 194 23.23 8.04 -0.29
N ASN A 195 23.84 9.17 0.08
CA ASN A 195 23.80 9.67 1.46
C ASN A 195 22.39 10.09 1.89
N THR A 196 21.59 10.64 0.99
CA THR A 196 20.18 10.98 1.26
C THR A 196 19.36 9.72 1.44
N LEU A 197 19.52 8.72 0.56
CA LEU A 197 18.88 7.40 0.73
C LEU A 197 19.24 6.79 2.08
N HIS A 198 20.53 6.78 2.43
CA HIS A 198 20.99 6.26 3.71
C HIS A 198 20.35 6.97 4.91
N MET A 199 20.28 8.30 4.86
CA MET A 199 19.63 9.10 5.92
C MET A 199 18.14 8.76 6.08
N LEU A 200 17.40 8.70 4.96
CA LEU A 200 15.98 8.39 4.97
C LEU A 200 15.72 6.97 5.50
N HIS A 201 16.47 5.99 5.02
CA HIS A 201 16.29 4.59 5.42
C HIS A 201 16.69 4.35 6.87
N SER A 202 17.78 4.97 7.34
CA SER A 202 18.27 4.77 8.71
C SER A 202 17.26 5.20 9.77
N ARG A 203 16.41 6.18 9.47
CA ARG A 203 15.33 6.62 10.39
C ARG A 203 14.32 5.51 10.65
N LEU A 204 13.99 4.70 9.64
CA LEU A 204 12.97 3.65 9.74
C LEU A 204 13.35 2.57 10.76
N TYR A 205 14.63 2.25 10.91
CA TYR A 205 15.11 1.22 11.85
C TYR A 205 15.08 1.64 13.32
N SER A 206 14.87 2.92 13.60
CA SER A 206 14.74 3.42 14.99
C SER A 206 13.31 3.36 15.53
N ILE A 207 12.33 3.11 14.66
CA ILE A 207 10.91 3.14 15.02
C ILE A 207 10.53 1.81 15.67
N ARG A 208 9.76 1.89 16.75
CA ARG A 208 9.23 0.73 17.46
C ARG A 208 7.72 0.66 17.29
N SER A 209 7.20 -0.54 17.18
CA SER A 209 5.75 -0.77 17.19
C SER A 209 5.15 -0.32 18.53
N THR A 210 4.01 0.34 18.45
CA THR A 210 3.24 0.83 19.59
C THR A 210 1.77 0.47 19.42
N GLN A 211 1.02 0.36 20.50
CA GLN A 211 -0.42 0.12 20.42
C GLN A 211 -1.13 1.38 19.90
N PRO A 212 -1.86 1.29 18.80
CA PRO A 212 -2.57 2.43 18.23
C PRO A 212 -3.81 2.79 19.05
N VAL A 213 -4.14 4.08 19.08
CA VAL A 213 -5.42 4.61 19.51
C VAL A 213 -6.22 5.03 18.28
N PHE A 214 -7.37 4.43 18.07
CA PHE A 214 -8.24 4.78 16.95
C PHE A 214 -9.10 5.98 17.34
N LEU A 215 -8.74 7.16 16.86
CA LEU A 215 -9.51 8.39 17.06
C LEU A 215 -10.77 8.40 16.20
N ILE A 216 -10.64 7.95 14.95
CA ILE A 216 -11.74 7.64 14.04
C ILE A 216 -11.48 6.21 13.56
N PRO A 217 -12.26 5.21 14.01
CA PRO A 217 -12.11 3.85 13.54
C PRO A 217 -12.67 3.71 12.13
N HIS A 218 -11.95 3.02 11.23
CA HIS A 218 -12.46 2.69 9.90
C HIS A 218 -13.68 1.71 9.97
N SER A 219 -14.45 1.63 8.91
CA SER A 219 -15.73 0.93 8.85
C SER A 219 -15.70 -0.54 9.28
N GLN A 220 -14.57 -1.20 9.09
CA GLN A 220 -14.43 -2.61 9.46
C GLN A 220 -14.35 -2.83 10.98
N LYS A 221 -14.01 -1.81 11.76
CA LYS A 221 -14.08 -1.83 13.23
C LYS A 221 -15.40 -1.35 13.80
N GLN A 222 -16.14 -0.52 13.06
CA GLN A 222 -17.44 0.00 13.48
C GLN A 222 -18.52 -0.37 12.48
N LYS A 223 -19.05 -1.57 12.57
CA LYS A 223 -20.05 -2.12 11.65
C LYS A 223 -21.42 -1.41 11.62
N GLN A 224 -21.67 -0.32 12.36
CA GLN A 224 -23.01 0.25 12.49
C GLN A 224 -23.08 1.77 12.71
N THR A 225 -22.02 2.53 12.51
CA THR A 225 -22.09 3.99 12.63
C THR A 225 -22.55 4.60 11.31
N LYS A 226 -23.65 5.34 11.34
CA LYS A 226 -24.09 6.12 10.17
C LYS A 226 -23.36 7.45 10.14
N HIS A 227 -22.70 7.71 9.02
CA HIS A 227 -21.99 8.95 8.77
C HIS A 227 -22.84 9.89 7.93
N GLU A 228 -22.69 11.19 8.17
CA GLU A 228 -23.27 12.23 7.35
C GLU A 228 -22.32 12.58 6.22
N VAL A 229 -22.74 12.30 4.99
CA VAL A 229 -21.96 12.56 3.78
C VAL A 229 -22.76 13.50 2.88
N SER A 230 -22.16 14.58 2.44
CA SER A 230 -22.76 15.47 1.45
C SER A 230 -22.23 15.14 0.06
N VAL A 231 -23.12 14.94 -0.91
CA VAL A 231 -22.80 14.73 -2.33
C VAL A 231 -23.45 15.84 -3.13
N ASN A 232 -22.65 16.70 -3.75
CA ASN A 232 -23.14 17.88 -4.51
C ASN A 232 -24.10 18.80 -3.72
N GLY A 233 -23.96 18.81 -2.38
CA GLY A 233 -24.83 19.57 -1.48
C GLY A 233 -26.05 18.85 -0.94
N GLU A 234 -26.36 17.66 -1.43
CA GLU A 234 -27.40 16.79 -0.85
C GLU A 234 -26.79 15.92 0.26
N VAL A 235 -27.48 15.84 1.40
CA VAL A 235 -26.99 15.14 2.59
C VAL A 235 -27.56 13.72 2.65
N TYR A 236 -26.68 12.75 2.87
CA TYR A 236 -26.99 11.34 3.04
C TYR A 236 -26.49 10.84 4.39
N HIS A 237 -27.27 9.95 5.02
CA HIS A 237 -26.82 9.20 6.19
C HIS A 237 -26.54 7.76 5.79
N THR A 238 -25.27 7.37 5.81
CA THR A 238 -24.82 6.10 5.23
C THR A 238 -23.81 5.41 6.13
N GLU A 239 -23.64 4.11 5.91
CA GLU A 239 -22.57 3.32 6.52
C GLU A 239 -21.36 3.27 5.58
N PHE A 240 -20.17 3.15 6.14
CA PHE A 240 -18.96 2.92 5.37
C PHE A 240 -18.66 1.42 5.22
N PRO A 241 -17.99 1.00 4.15
CA PRO A 241 -17.57 1.78 2.99
C PRO A 241 -18.74 2.22 2.10
N PHE A 242 -18.69 3.45 1.61
CA PHE A 242 -19.77 4.10 0.88
C PHE A 242 -19.52 4.12 -0.63
N LYS A 243 -20.51 3.67 -1.43
CA LYS A 243 -20.42 3.64 -2.90
C LYS A 243 -21.25 4.74 -3.54
N ILE A 244 -20.59 5.59 -4.34
CA ILE A 244 -21.24 6.66 -5.09
C ILE A 244 -20.97 6.46 -6.58
N LYS A 245 -22.03 6.49 -7.39
CA LYS A 245 -21.93 6.38 -8.86
C LYS A 245 -21.79 7.75 -9.54
N ASP A 246 -22.39 8.78 -8.96
CA ASP A 246 -22.46 10.09 -9.58
C ASP A 246 -21.15 10.86 -9.52
N LYS A 247 -20.94 11.72 -10.51
CA LYS A 247 -19.84 12.71 -10.49
C LYS A 247 -20.16 13.80 -9.50
N GLY A 248 -19.10 14.35 -8.88
CA GLY A 248 -19.29 15.53 -8.05
C GLY A 248 -18.35 15.64 -6.88
N VAL A 249 -18.65 16.58 -6.03
CA VAL A 249 -17.90 16.86 -4.81
C VAL A 249 -18.59 16.16 -3.64
N ILE A 250 -17.83 15.27 -3.00
CA ILE A 250 -18.26 14.54 -1.81
C ILE A 250 -17.58 15.19 -0.62
N ARG A 251 -18.31 15.48 0.44
CA ARG A 251 -17.77 16.01 1.70
C ARG A 251 -18.22 15.15 2.85
N LEU A 252 -17.27 14.87 3.72
CA LEU A 252 -17.46 14.21 4.99
C LEU A 252 -16.90 15.09 6.09
N LYS A 253 -17.57 15.13 7.23
CA LYS A 253 -17.06 15.74 8.46
C LYS A 253 -17.22 14.74 9.59
N GLU A 254 -16.10 14.38 10.21
CA GLU A 254 -16.03 13.55 11.39
C GLU A 254 -15.64 14.38 12.60
N ILE A 255 -16.27 14.06 13.73
CA ILE A 255 -15.99 14.67 15.03
C ILE A 255 -15.46 13.56 15.93
N PHE A 256 -14.31 13.82 16.58
CA PHE A 256 -13.69 12.88 17.49
C PHE A 256 -13.14 13.57 18.72
N HIS A 257 -12.92 12.81 19.78
CA HIS A 257 -12.47 13.33 21.06
C HIS A 257 -11.02 12.94 21.36
N VAL A 258 -10.23 13.89 21.86
CA VAL A 258 -8.85 13.70 22.27
C VAL A 258 -8.73 14.06 23.75
N ASP A 259 -8.13 13.18 24.55
CA ASP A 259 -7.95 13.34 26.00
C ASP A 259 -6.49 13.52 26.43
N LYS A 260 -5.54 13.29 25.52
CA LYS A 260 -4.10 13.44 25.75
C LYS A 260 -3.38 13.80 24.46
N PRO A 261 -2.18 14.41 24.54
CA PRO A 261 -1.37 14.68 23.33
C PRO A 261 -0.86 13.39 22.70
N PHE A 262 -0.68 13.43 21.37
CA PHE A 262 -0.07 12.37 20.58
C PHE A 262 1.09 12.91 19.77
N GLU A 263 2.15 12.11 19.62
CA GLU A 263 3.32 12.48 18.82
C GLU A 263 3.18 12.04 17.37
N ARG A 264 2.43 10.95 17.12
CA ARG A 264 2.24 10.40 15.79
C ARG A 264 0.76 10.32 15.44
N LEU A 265 0.47 10.63 14.18
CA LEU A 265 -0.87 10.63 13.64
C LEU A 265 -0.85 10.02 12.24
N SER A 266 -1.69 9.03 12.00
CA SER A 266 -1.84 8.37 10.70
C SER A 266 -3.28 8.45 10.24
N LEU A 267 -3.48 8.92 9.00
CA LEU A 267 -4.76 8.89 8.32
C LEU A 267 -4.81 7.66 7.40
N TRP A 268 -5.84 6.86 7.56
CA TRP A 268 -6.21 5.77 6.67
C TRP A 268 -7.31 6.26 5.74
N LEU A 269 -7.09 6.19 4.44
CA LEU A 269 -8.02 6.73 3.47
C LEU A 269 -8.17 5.78 2.29
N TYR A 270 -9.39 5.35 2.04
CA TYR A 270 -9.79 4.67 0.82
C TYR A 270 -10.70 5.60 0.01
N ALA A 271 -10.15 6.22 -1.03
CA ALA A 271 -10.87 7.16 -1.87
C ALA A 271 -10.45 7.04 -3.34
N ASP A 272 -11.41 6.88 -4.23
CA ASP A 272 -11.21 6.82 -5.70
C ASP A 272 -11.38 8.21 -6.32
N GLY A 273 -10.47 9.12 -6.02
CA GLY A 273 -10.46 10.47 -6.58
C GLY A 273 -9.51 11.43 -5.87
N PRO A 274 -9.24 12.59 -6.48
CA PRO A 274 -8.52 13.68 -5.83
C PRO A 274 -9.17 14.04 -4.50
N THR A 275 -8.37 14.03 -3.43
CA THR A 275 -8.86 14.17 -2.06
C THR A 275 -8.10 15.23 -1.32
N THR A 276 -8.82 16.08 -0.60
CA THR A 276 -8.25 17.08 0.32
C THR A 276 -8.79 16.83 1.71
N VAL A 277 -7.90 16.92 2.72
CA VAL A 277 -8.25 16.69 4.13
C VAL A 277 -7.85 17.90 4.95
N TRP A 278 -8.75 18.28 5.87
CA TRP A 278 -8.52 19.32 6.87
C TRP A 278 -8.64 18.73 8.27
N LEU A 279 -7.74 19.11 9.15
CA LEU A 279 -7.78 18.81 10.58
C LEU A 279 -7.98 20.13 11.33
N ASN A 280 -9.08 20.23 12.08
CA ASN A 280 -9.47 21.47 12.79
C ASN A 280 -9.41 22.72 11.90
N GLY A 281 -9.87 22.61 10.65
CA GLY A 281 -9.90 23.70 9.68
C GLY A 281 -8.57 24.00 8.96
N VAL A 282 -7.49 23.32 9.29
CA VAL A 282 -6.18 23.45 8.63
C VAL A 282 -6.02 22.33 7.59
N LYS A 283 -5.67 22.69 6.34
CA LYS A 283 -5.42 21.70 5.29
C LYS A 283 -4.15 20.91 5.60
N VAL A 284 -4.30 19.60 5.75
CA VAL A 284 -3.21 18.67 6.13
C VAL A 284 -2.83 17.69 5.02
N LEU A 285 -3.72 17.47 4.06
CA LEU A 285 -3.46 16.60 2.91
C LEU A 285 -4.14 17.16 1.67
N ASP A 286 -3.43 17.08 0.55
CA ASP A 286 -3.94 17.37 -0.78
C ASP A 286 -3.41 16.30 -1.74
N GLN A 287 -4.26 15.30 -2.05
CA GLN A 287 -3.85 14.09 -2.72
C GLN A 287 -4.51 13.97 -4.09
N PRO A 288 -3.72 14.02 -5.19
CA PRO A 288 -4.24 13.91 -6.55
C PRO A 288 -4.50 12.46 -6.99
N ILE A 289 -4.26 11.45 -6.15
CA ILE A 289 -4.45 10.04 -6.51
C ILE A 289 -5.90 9.80 -6.94
N ARG A 290 -6.05 9.13 -8.07
CA ARG A 290 -7.35 8.87 -8.70
C ARG A 290 -7.88 7.48 -8.46
N TYR A 291 -7.00 6.54 -8.04
CA TYR A 291 -7.36 5.14 -7.86
C TYR A 291 -6.41 4.45 -6.88
N THR A 292 -6.96 3.64 -6.01
CA THR A 292 -6.21 2.79 -5.08
C THR A 292 -6.88 1.43 -4.95
N ARG A 293 -6.08 0.39 -4.68
CA ARG A 293 -6.58 -0.97 -4.40
C ARG A 293 -6.67 -1.25 -2.91
N ASN A 294 -5.99 -0.44 -2.11
CA ASN A 294 -5.90 -0.58 -0.68
C ASN A 294 -6.17 0.76 0.00
N TYR A 295 -6.33 0.76 1.32
CA TYR A 295 -6.24 2.00 2.07
C TYR A 295 -4.86 2.61 1.89
N ASN A 296 -4.82 3.85 1.44
CA ASN A 296 -3.62 4.64 1.52
C ASN A 296 -3.46 5.15 2.94
N GLN A 297 -2.23 5.20 3.41
CA GLN A 297 -1.92 5.67 4.75
C GLN A 297 -0.97 6.84 4.66
N TYR A 298 -1.36 7.92 5.30
CA TYR A 298 -0.65 9.18 5.29
C TYR A 298 -0.19 9.53 6.69
N ASN A 299 1.11 9.76 6.85
CA ASN A 299 1.65 10.26 8.10
C ASN A 299 1.29 11.74 8.25
N LEU A 300 0.50 12.05 9.26
CA LEU A 300 0.10 13.41 9.62
C LEU A 300 0.75 13.90 10.92
N SER A 301 1.83 13.25 11.36
CA SER A 301 2.49 13.55 12.65
C SER A 301 2.96 14.99 12.74
N ASP A 302 3.40 15.61 11.64
CA ASP A 302 3.76 17.04 11.60
C ASP A 302 2.60 17.99 11.94
N TYR A 303 1.37 17.48 11.92
CA TYR A 303 0.14 18.21 12.24
C TYR A 303 -0.46 17.82 13.60
N SER A 304 0.21 16.95 14.37
CA SER A 304 -0.30 16.51 15.67
C SER A 304 -0.52 17.67 16.65
N TYR A 305 0.20 18.78 16.50
CA TYR A 305 0.03 20.01 17.27
C TYR A 305 -1.34 20.69 17.07
N LEU A 306 -2.06 20.36 16.02
CA LEU A 306 -3.43 20.86 15.78
C LEU A 306 -4.47 20.17 16.67
N LEU A 307 -4.14 19.00 17.24
CA LEU A 307 -5.03 18.32 18.17
C LEU A 307 -5.05 19.04 19.51
N HIS A 308 -6.23 19.20 20.06
CA HIS A 308 -6.43 19.75 21.39
C HIS A 308 -7.32 18.86 22.24
N ASN A 309 -7.24 18.99 23.56
CA ASN A 309 -8.11 18.25 24.45
C ASN A 309 -9.58 18.62 24.18
N GLY A 310 -10.42 17.60 24.13
CA GLY A 310 -11.82 17.75 23.80
C GLY A 310 -12.14 17.40 22.35
N GLU A 311 -13.11 18.08 21.80
CA GLU A 311 -13.66 17.81 20.46
C GLU A 311 -12.75 18.34 19.36
N ASN A 312 -12.44 17.49 18.38
CA ASN A 312 -11.65 17.81 17.20
C ASN A 312 -12.42 17.39 15.95
N THR A 313 -12.05 17.94 14.78
CA THR A 313 -12.74 17.67 13.52
C THR A 313 -11.77 17.27 12.42
N VAL A 314 -12.16 16.26 11.63
CA VAL A 314 -11.59 15.95 10.32
C VAL A 314 -12.64 16.24 9.25
N GLU A 315 -12.26 17.00 8.24
CA GLU A 315 -13.10 17.23 7.07
C GLU A 315 -12.39 16.67 5.83
N ILE A 316 -13.11 15.89 5.02
CA ILE A 316 -12.59 15.26 3.82
C ILE A 316 -13.44 15.69 2.63
N THR A 317 -12.78 16.14 1.57
CA THR A 317 -13.44 16.44 0.30
C THR A 317 -12.82 15.60 -0.80
N ILE A 318 -13.66 14.90 -1.55
CA ILE A 318 -13.27 14.08 -2.70
C ILE A 318 -13.92 14.66 -3.94
N ASN A 319 -13.12 14.88 -4.99
CA ASN A 319 -13.62 15.37 -6.28
C ASN A 319 -13.69 14.21 -7.28
N LYS A 320 -14.86 13.58 -7.37
CA LYS A 320 -15.08 12.46 -8.29
C LYS A 320 -15.30 12.96 -9.73
N GLN A 321 -14.35 12.67 -10.62
CA GLN A 321 -14.34 13.16 -12.00
C GLN A 321 -15.06 12.23 -13.00
N ASN A 322 -15.09 10.91 -12.73
CA ASN A 322 -15.68 9.92 -13.64
C ASN A 322 -16.93 9.28 -13.06
N GLY A 323 -18.02 9.19 -13.87
CA GLY A 323 -19.27 8.54 -13.50
C GLY A 323 -19.33 7.03 -13.75
N GLU A 324 -18.34 6.44 -14.43
CA GLU A 324 -18.38 5.04 -14.87
C GLU A 324 -18.04 4.03 -13.78
N ARG A 325 -17.31 4.43 -12.73
CA ARG A 325 -16.95 3.58 -11.58
C ARG A 325 -17.66 4.07 -10.32
N SER A 326 -18.14 3.16 -9.51
CA SER A 326 -18.60 3.51 -8.17
C SER A 326 -17.38 3.94 -7.32
N LEU A 327 -17.45 5.13 -6.73
CA LEU A 327 -16.51 5.50 -5.68
C LEU A 327 -16.83 4.65 -4.46
N LEU A 328 -15.84 3.92 -3.98
CA LEU A 328 -15.82 3.37 -2.64
C LEU A 328 -15.05 4.34 -1.76
N PHE A 329 -15.61 4.72 -0.62
CA PHE A 329 -14.99 5.63 0.32
C PHE A 329 -15.04 5.06 1.74
N ASP A 330 -13.95 5.19 2.43
CA ASP A 330 -13.79 4.90 3.85
C ASP A 330 -12.58 5.65 4.41
N ASP A 331 -12.60 5.96 5.69
CA ASP A 331 -11.49 6.62 6.37
C ASP A 331 -11.28 6.11 7.79
N GLY A 332 -10.18 6.50 8.39
CA GLY A 332 -9.86 6.24 9.78
C GLY A 332 -8.68 7.09 10.23
N LEU A 333 -8.68 7.55 11.47
CA LEU A 333 -7.61 8.32 12.07
C LEU A 333 -7.05 7.58 13.28
N THR A 334 -5.75 7.32 13.26
CA THR A 334 -5.05 6.56 14.29
C THR A 334 -3.95 7.43 14.90
N ALA A 335 -3.81 7.41 16.20
CA ALA A 335 -2.79 8.15 16.95
C ALA A 335 -1.92 7.21 17.79
N PHE A 336 -0.69 7.67 18.08
CA PHE A 336 0.32 6.91 18.83
C PHE A 336 1.04 7.80 19.83
#